data_f79253eccdeed7cf78521fddc2ab5b92
#
_entry.id   f79253eccdeed7cf78521fddc2ab5b92
#
_cell.length_a   1.000
_cell.length_b   1.000
_cell.length_c   1.000
_cell.angle_alpha   90.00
_cell.angle_beta   90.00
_cell.angle_gamma   90.00
#
_symmetry.space_group_name_H-M   'P 1'
#
loop_
_entity.id
_entity.type
_entity.pdbx_description
1 polymer ?
#
loop_
_entity_poly.entity_id
_entity_poly.type
_entity_poly.pdbx_seq_one_letter_code
_entity_poly.pdbx_strand_id
1 'polypeptide(L)'
;MINTMTRPYLLSFFLVAGALPAQELDRAGVDFFEAKIRPMLVKHCYRCHSAGAAAKKKLKAELYLDTRQGVLKGGESGPALVPGKPAESLLISALQHKDLKMPPKTRLNDELVAHFVKWVQMGAPDPRDGKVVEAAAGTDIKSGKKHWAFQSLAGGGPPAVKDAAWGKTPVDRFVRARQE
;
A
#
# COMPACT_ATOMS: atom_id res chain seq x y z
N MET A 1 77.87 13.18 -12.58
CA MET A 1 76.82 12.30 -13.11
C MET A 1 75.85 12.10 -11.99
N ILE A 2 74.71 12.86 -12.04
CA ILE A 2 73.66 12.86 -11.00
C ILE A 2 72.46 12.13 -11.62
N ASN A 3 72.12 10.98 -11.04
CA ASN A 3 71.05 10.09 -11.49
C ASN A 3 69.78 10.45 -10.73
N THR A 4 68.83 11.14 -11.35
CA THR A 4 67.56 11.51 -10.79
C THR A 4 66.56 10.38 -10.99
N MET A 5 66.26 9.62 -9.92
CA MET A 5 65.21 8.62 -9.88
C MET A 5 63.86 9.31 -9.72
N THR A 6 63.08 9.35 -10.80
CA THR A 6 61.66 9.74 -10.81
C THR A 6 60.80 8.59 -10.24
N ARG A 7 60.18 8.81 -9.08
CA ARG A 7 59.18 7.91 -8.50
C ARG A 7 57.81 8.22 -9.14
N PRO A 8 57.09 7.22 -9.67
CA PRO A 8 55.69 7.43 -10.10
C PRO A 8 54.77 7.43 -8.88
N TYR A 9 54.03 8.52 -8.69
CA TYR A 9 52.95 8.58 -7.73
C TYR A 9 51.72 7.86 -8.34
N LEU A 10 51.38 6.69 -7.80
CA LEU A 10 50.12 5.99 -8.06
C LEU A 10 49.02 6.73 -7.31
N LEU A 11 48.25 7.53 -8.05
CA LEU A 11 46.99 8.07 -7.54
C LEU A 11 45.96 6.90 -7.46
N SER A 12 45.75 6.39 -6.26
CA SER A 12 44.63 5.47 -5.99
C SER A 12 43.33 6.25 -5.98
N PHE A 13 42.57 6.12 -7.04
CA PHE A 13 41.20 6.66 -7.15
C PHE A 13 40.27 5.75 -6.30
N PHE A 14 39.95 6.17 -5.08
CA PHE A 14 38.91 5.53 -4.29
C PHE A 14 37.54 5.86 -4.89
N LEU A 15 36.94 4.91 -5.60
CA LEU A 15 35.54 4.97 -5.99
C LEU A 15 34.69 4.78 -4.71
N VAL A 16 34.22 5.87 -4.12
CA VAL A 16 33.17 5.82 -3.11
C VAL A 16 31.87 5.52 -3.83
N ALA A 17 31.48 4.24 -3.85
CA ALA A 17 30.14 3.83 -4.24
C ALA A 17 29.15 4.36 -3.19
N GLY A 18 28.59 5.53 -3.44
CA GLY A 18 27.49 6.08 -2.65
C GLY A 18 26.29 5.15 -2.77
N ALA A 19 26.02 4.35 -1.75
CA ALA A 19 24.73 3.67 -1.62
C ALA A 19 23.65 4.75 -1.52
N LEU A 20 22.82 4.89 -2.56
CA LEU A 20 21.61 5.69 -2.48
C LEU A 20 20.75 5.10 -1.35
N PRO A 21 20.35 5.90 -0.35
CA PRO A 21 19.44 5.40 0.68
C PRO A 21 18.17 4.96 -0.01
N ALA A 22 17.81 3.68 0.10
CA ALA A 22 16.47 3.24 -0.20
C ALA A 22 15.55 4.11 0.67
N GLN A 23 14.67 4.89 0.05
CA GLN A 23 13.69 5.69 0.77
C GLN A 23 12.82 4.72 1.56
N GLU A 24 13.13 4.58 2.83
CA GLU A 24 12.27 3.90 3.78
C GLU A 24 10.95 4.69 3.76
N LEU A 25 9.87 4.04 3.29
CA LEU A 25 8.55 4.64 3.27
C LEU A 25 8.24 5.12 4.69
N ASP A 26 8.03 6.41 4.85
CA ASP A 26 7.64 6.98 6.13
C ASP A 26 6.42 6.24 6.66
N ARG A 27 6.61 5.48 7.73
CA ARG A 27 5.57 4.63 8.32
C ARG A 27 4.32 5.42 8.68
N ALA A 28 4.49 6.61 9.24
CA ALA A 28 3.37 7.48 9.61
C ALA A 28 2.58 7.93 8.36
N GLY A 29 3.28 8.18 7.26
CA GLY A 29 2.66 8.53 5.99
C GLY A 29 1.91 7.36 5.38
N VAL A 30 2.46 6.14 5.48
CA VAL A 30 1.78 4.91 5.03
C VAL A 30 0.54 4.64 5.87
N ASP A 31 0.63 4.74 7.19
CA ASP A 31 -0.50 4.57 8.10
C ASP A 31 -1.61 5.59 7.80
N PHE A 32 -1.24 6.84 7.52
CA PHE A 32 -2.20 7.87 7.11
C PHE A 32 -2.87 7.53 5.77
N PHE A 33 -2.10 7.07 4.79
CA PHE A 33 -2.65 6.64 3.49
C PHE A 33 -3.68 5.52 3.67
N GLU A 34 -3.33 4.46 4.42
CA GLU A 34 -4.19 3.31 4.64
C GLU A 34 -5.47 3.68 5.40
N ALA A 35 -5.34 4.52 6.43
CA ALA A 35 -6.47 4.89 7.28
C ALA A 35 -7.40 5.94 6.66
N LYS A 36 -6.88 6.89 5.86
CA LYS A 36 -7.62 8.06 5.40
C LYS A 36 -7.80 8.14 3.89
N ILE A 37 -6.80 7.75 3.11
CA ILE A 37 -6.79 7.96 1.65
C ILE A 37 -7.32 6.76 0.90
N ARG A 38 -6.78 5.56 1.14
CA ARG A 38 -7.21 4.35 0.42
C ARG A 38 -8.71 4.09 0.52
N PRO A 39 -9.38 4.17 1.69
CA PRO A 39 -10.82 3.95 1.77
C PRO A 39 -11.62 4.93 0.90
N MET A 40 -11.16 6.19 0.80
CA MET A 40 -11.80 7.19 -0.03
C MET A 40 -11.61 6.93 -1.52
N LEU A 41 -10.40 6.53 -1.94
CA LEU A 41 -10.13 6.13 -3.32
C LEU A 41 -11.01 4.95 -3.74
N VAL A 42 -11.09 3.92 -2.89
CA VAL A 42 -11.95 2.74 -3.14
C VAL A 42 -13.41 3.14 -3.30
N LYS A 43 -13.93 3.95 -2.36
CA LYS A 43 -15.34 4.32 -2.31
C LYS A 43 -15.76 5.24 -3.45
N HIS A 44 -14.92 6.21 -3.83
CA HIS A 44 -15.32 7.31 -4.69
C HIS A 44 -14.65 7.31 -6.07
N CYS A 45 -13.50 6.64 -6.26
CA CYS A 45 -12.67 6.77 -7.46
C CYS A 45 -12.52 5.47 -8.26
N TYR A 46 -12.32 4.32 -7.61
CA TYR A 46 -11.97 3.06 -8.29
C TYR A 46 -13.04 2.54 -9.23
N ARG A 47 -14.28 2.93 -9.04
CA ARG A 47 -15.37 2.57 -9.97
C ARG A 47 -15.08 2.98 -11.41
N CYS A 48 -14.30 4.08 -11.61
CA CYS A 48 -13.96 4.63 -12.91
C CYS A 48 -12.46 4.73 -13.16
N HIS A 49 -11.61 4.66 -12.13
CA HIS A 49 -10.17 4.91 -12.21
C HIS A 49 -9.37 3.77 -11.58
N SER A 50 -9.51 2.57 -12.11
CA SER A 50 -8.81 1.38 -11.63
C SER A 50 -8.64 0.32 -12.73
N ALA A 51 -7.75 -0.65 -12.51
CA ALA A 51 -7.63 -1.83 -13.37
C ALA A 51 -8.95 -2.61 -13.46
N GLY A 52 -9.71 -2.70 -12.36
CA GLY A 52 -11.03 -3.30 -12.36
C GLY A 52 -12.06 -2.53 -13.22
N ALA A 53 -11.93 -1.22 -13.33
CA ALA A 53 -12.74 -0.41 -14.25
C ALA A 53 -12.31 -0.65 -15.70
N ALA A 54 -11.01 -0.75 -15.98
CA ALA A 54 -10.47 -1.06 -17.30
C ALA A 54 -10.97 -2.41 -17.82
N ALA A 55 -10.89 -3.45 -17.00
CA ALA A 55 -11.38 -4.79 -17.33
C ALA A 55 -12.88 -4.80 -17.70
N LYS A 56 -13.66 -3.88 -17.12
CA LYS A 56 -15.09 -3.71 -17.40
C LYS A 56 -15.37 -2.67 -18.50
N LYS A 57 -14.35 -2.19 -19.22
CA LYS A 57 -14.45 -1.12 -20.24
C LYS A 57 -15.09 0.17 -19.69
N LYS A 58 -14.86 0.47 -18.42
CA LYS A 58 -15.38 1.65 -17.71
C LYS A 58 -14.31 2.64 -17.26
N LEU A 59 -13.03 2.38 -17.63
CA LEU A 59 -11.94 3.28 -17.34
C LEU A 59 -12.21 4.65 -17.96
N LYS A 60 -11.92 5.71 -17.22
CA LYS A 60 -12.06 7.10 -17.66
C LYS A 60 -10.71 7.80 -17.65
N ALA A 61 -10.48 8.60 -18.71
CA ALA A 61 -9.29 9.40 -18.89
C ALA A 61 -7.96 8.62 -18.77
N GLU A 62 -7.98 7.31 -19.04
CA GLU A 62 -6.82 6.41 -18.88
C GLU A 62 -6.11 6.52 -17.52
N LEU A 63 -6.83 7.00 -16.52
CA LEU A 63 -6.29 7.26 -15.19
C LEU A 63 -6.48 6.07 -14.25
N TYR A 64 -5.38 5.58 -13.70
CA TYR A 64 -5.36 4.53 -12.69
C TYR A 64 -5.02 5.13 -11.32
N LEU A 65 -5.98 5.13 -10.40
CA LEU A 65 -5.81 5.59 -9.02
C LEU A 65 -5.62 4.44 -8.03
N ASP A 66 -5.64 3.21 -8.51
CA ASP A 66 -5.49 2.00 -7.70
C ASP A 66 -4.04 1.51 -7.55
N THR A 67 -3.09 2.21 -8.17
CA THR A 67 -1.66 1.96 -8.02
C THR A 67 -0.88 3.26 -7.82
N ARG A 68 0.23 3.22 -7.09
CA ARG A 68 1.13 4.36 -6.93
C ARG A 68 1.64 4.86 -8.29
N GLN A 69 2.08 3.94 -9.14
CA GLN A 69 2.59 4.28 -10.46
C GLN A 69 1.52 4.95 -11.33
N GLY A 70 0.27 4.47 -11.28
CA GLY A 70 -0.84 5.06 -12.02
C GLY A 70 -1.16 6.48 -11.57
N VAL A 71 -1.14 6.73 -10.26
CA VAL A 71 -1.33 8.07 -9.69
C VAL A 71 -0.24 9.04 -10.15
N LEU A 72 1.03 8.61 -10.13
CA LEU A 72 2.17 9.44 -10.53
C LEU A 72 2.25 9.65 -12.04
N LYS A 73 1.98 8.60 -12.83
CA LYS A 73 1.90 8.69 -14.29
C LYS A 73 0.74 9.60 -14.72
N GLY A 74 -0.41 9.46 -14.03
CA GLY A 74 -1.65 10.13 -14.38
C GLY A 74 -2.35 9.53 -15.59
N GLY A 75 -3.24 10.30 -16.18
CA GLY A 75 -4.01 9.91 -17.35
C GLY A 75 -3.87 10.88 -18.51
N GLU A 76 -4.91 11.03 -19.32
CA GLU A 76 -4.93 11.90 -20.52
C GLU A 76 -4.56 13.37 -20.21
N SER A 77 -4.85 13.86 -19.01
CA SER A 77 -4.55 15.24 -18.58
C SER A 77 -3.18 15.37 -17.89
N GLY A 78 -2.36 14.33 -17.89
CA GLY A 78 -1.06 14.31 -17.23
C GLY A 78 -1.09 13.74 -15.82
N PRO A 79 -0.02 13.94 -15.01
CA PRO A 79 0.11 13.41 -13.65
C PRO A 79 -1.06 13.80 -12.76
N ALA A 80 -1.61 12.85 -12.02
CA ALA A 80 -2.72 13.13 -11.13
C ALA A 80 -2.30 13.97 -9.92
N LEU A 81 -1.05 13.81 -9.46
CA LEU A 81 -0.50 14.63 -8.38
C LEU A 81 1.01 14.85 -8.55
N VAL A 82 1.48 15.89 -7.90
CA VAL A 82 2.89 16.22 -7.73
C VAL A 82 3.21 16.06 -6.24
N PRO A 83 4.05 15.09 -5.83
CA PRO A 83 4.39 14.86 -4.43
C PRO A 83 4.92 16.13 -3.75
N GLY A 84 4.41 16.45 -2.56
CA GLY A 84 4.76 17.64 -1.80
C GLY A 84 4.07 18.94 -2.26
N LYS A 85 3.36 18.92 -3.40
CA LYS A 85 2.81 20.12 -4.03
C LYS A 85 1.31 20.02 -4.30
N PRO A 86 0.45 20.21 -3.31
CA PRO A 86 -1.00 20.11 -3.49
C PRO A 86 -1.56 21.10 -4.52
N ALA A 87 -1.02 22.33 -4.58
CA ALA A 87 -1.49 23.37 -5.49
C ALA A 87 -1.21 23.03 -6.97
N GLU A 88 -0.17 22.23 -7.24
CA GLU A 88 0.19 21.76 -8.59
C GLU A 88 -0.45 20.41 -8.93
N SER A 89 -1.22 19.83 -8.02
CA SER A 89 -1.79 18.50 -8.15
C SER A 89 -3.20 18.54 -8.74
N LEU A 90 -3.36 17.96 -9.94
CA LEU A 90 -4.63 17.93 -10.66
C LEU A 90 -5.73 17.23 -9.85
N LEU A 91 -5.37 16.17 -9.09
CA LEU A 91 -6.28 15.49 -8.19
C LEU A 91 -6.92 16.45 -7.18
N ILE A 92 -6.12 17.34 -6.58
CA ILE A 92 -6.62 18.31 -5.59
C ILE A 92 -7.54 19.34 -6.24
N SER A 93 -7.16 19.89 -7.40
CA SER A 93 -8.02 20.80 -8.18
C SER A 93 -9.37 20.14 -8.52
N ALA A 94 -9.33 18.88 -8.99
CA ALA A 94 -10.52 18.11 -9.33
C ALA A 94 -11.44 17.84 -8.11
N LEU A 95 -10.87 17.50 -6.95
CA LEU A 95 -11.62 17.28 -5.71
C LEU A 95 -12.25 18.58 -5.17
N GLN A 96 -11.61 19.72 -5.42
CA GLN A 96 -12.12 21.05 -5.09
C GLN A 96 -13.17 21.54 -6.09
N HIS A 97 -13.42 20.81 -7.18
CA HIS A 97 -14.31 21.16 -8.27
C HIS A 97 -13.94 22.50 -8.96
N LYS A 98 -12.64 22.80 -9.10
CA LYS A 98 -12.16 23.99 -9.80
C LYS A 98 -12.27 23.80 -11.32
N ASP A 99 -11.30 23.05 -11.90
CA ASP A 99 -11.25 22.82 -13.36
C ASP A 99 -11.99 21.56 -13.78
N LEU A 100 -11.84 20.50 -12.97
CA LEU A 100 -12.52 19.23 -13.13
C LEU A 100 -13.41 18.97 -11.91
N LYS A 101 -14.51 18.22 -12.12
CA LYS A 101 -15.46 17.91 -11.04
C LYS A 101 -15.38 16.42 -10.71
N MET A 102 -14.62 16.09 -9.66
CA MET A 102 -14.48 14.71 -9.19
C MET A 102 -14.75 14.59 -7.68
N PRO A 103 -15.55 13.63 -7.23
CA PRO A 103 -16.42 12.76 -8.03
C PRO A 103 -17.53 13.56 -8.76
N PRO A 104 -17.98 13.08 -9.95
CA PRO A 104 -18.84 13.92 -10.82
C PRO A 104 -20.25 14.18 -10.28
N LYS A 105 -20.75 13.33 -9.37
CA LYS A 105 -22.11 13.43 -8.85
C LYS A 105 -22.21 14.13 -7.49
N THR A 106 -21.17 14.02 -6.66
CA THR A 106 -21.20 14.51 -5.27
C THR A 106 -19.83 14.98 -4.89
N ARG A 107 -19.68 16.28 -4.60
CA ARG A 107 -18.45 16.83 -4.07
C ARG A 107 -18.15 16.20 -2.70
N LEU A 108 -16.89 15.86 -2.45
CA LEU A 108 -16.44 15.46 -1.12
C LEU A 108 -16.52 16.66 -0.17
N ASN A 109 -16.78 16.41 1.11
CA ASN A 109 -16.74 17.47 2.10
C ASN A 109 -15.31 18.00 2.28
N ASP A 110 -15.17 19.18 2.85
CA ASP A 110 -13.87 19.86 2.95
C ASP A 110 -12.88 19.12 3.85
N GLU A 111 -13.35 18.38 4.85
CA GLU A 111 -12.51 17.53 5.69
C GLU A 111 -11.84 16.41 4.89
N LEU A 112 -12.59 15.72 4.04
CA LEU A 112 -12.05 14.66 3.18
C LEU A 112 -11.07 15.23 2.15
N VAL A 113 -11.38 16.39 1.58
CA VAL A 113 -10.46 17.08 0.67
C VAL A 113 -9.17 17.47 1.41
N ALA A 114 -9.27 17.95 2.66
CA ALA A 114 -8.12 18.29 3.48
C ALA A 114 -7.21 17.07 3.76
N HIS A 115 -7.77 15.86 3.92
CA HIS A 115 -6.97 14.64 4.02
C HIS A 115 -6.12 14.40 2.77
N PHE A 116 -6.69 14.58 1.58
CA PHE A 116 -5.92 14.46 0.32
C PHE A 116 -4.83 15.53 0.21
N VAL A 117 -5.14 16.78 0.57
CA VAL A 117 -4.15 17.88 0.61
C VAL A 117 -3.00 17.51 1.54
N LYS A 118 -3.30 17.07 2.77
CA LYS A 118 -2.29 16.64 3.74
C LYS A 118 -1.45 15.48 3.21
N TRP A 119 -2.07 14.47 2.61
CA TRP A 119 -1.36 13.33 2.03
C TRP A 119 -0.37 13.78 0.95
N VAL A 120 -0.79 14.65 0.03
CA VAL A 120 0.11 15.18 -1.00
C VAL A 120 1.24 16.01 -0.38
N GLN A 121 0.97 16.84 0.64
CA GLN A 121 1.98 17.60 1.39
C GLN A 121 3.03 16.69 2.04
N MET A 122 2.65 15.53 2.53
CA MET A 122 3.56 14.52 3.08
C MET A 122 4.41 13.80 2.01
N GLY A 123 4.35 14.23 0.74
CA GLY A 123 5.04 13.57 -0.37
C GLY A 123 4.26 12.42 -1.01
N ALA A 124 2.97 12.31 -0.73
CA ALA A 124 2.07 11.27 -1.21
C ALA A 124 2.60 9.85 -0.94
N PRO A 125 2.93 9.50 0.31
CA PRO A 125 3.37 8.16 0.68
C PRO A 125 2.28 7.15 0.31
N ASP A 126 2.67 6.15 -0.48
CA ASP A 126 1.76 5.15 -1.03
C ASP A 126 2.49 3.80 -1.08
N PRO A 127 2.07 2.80 -0.29
CA PRO A 127 2.73 1.50 -0.22
C PRO A 127 2.39 0.58 -1.40
N ARG A 128 1.50 0.99 -2.29
CA ARG A 128 1.08 0.16 -3.42
C ARG A 128 2.18 0.13 -4.48
N ASP A 129 2.87 -0.99 -4.61
CA ASP A 129 4.06 -1.18 -5.46
C ASP A 129 3.78 -1.32 -6.97
N GLY A 130 2.54 -1.12 -7.37
CA GLY A 130 2.11 -1.23 -8.77
C GLY A 130 1.89 -2.66 -9.25
N LYS A 131 2.12 -3.66 -8.44
CA LYS A 131 1.57 -4.98 -8.73
C LYS A 131 0.06 -4.84 -8.63
N VAL A 132 -0.60 -4.89 -9.79
CA VAL A 132 -2.04 -5.10 -9.83
C VAL A 132 -2.25 -6.42 -9.11
N VAL A 133 -2.66 -6.37 -7.86
CA VAL A 133 -3.33 -7.51 -7.27
C VAL A 133 -4.60 -7.59 -8.09
N GLU A 134 -4.57 -8.43 -9.12
CA GLU A 134 -5.82 -8.86 -9.75
C GLU A 134 -6.71 -9.18 -8.58
N ALA A 135 -7.77 -8.42 -8.41
CA ALA A 135 -8.78 -8.71 -7.40
C ALA A 135 -9.11 -10.17 -7.63
N ALA A 136 -8.65 -11.01 -6.72
CA ALA A 136 -8.69 -12.46 -6.88
C ALA A 136 -10.07 -12.79 -7.43
N ALA A 137 -10.10 -13.31 -8.64
CA ALA A 137 -11.31 -13.52 -9.40
C ALA A 137 -12.30 -14.24 -8.48
N GLY A 138 -13.29 -13.52 -7.99
CA GLY A 138 -14.33 -13.93 -7.06
C GLY A 138 -13.83 -14.89 -5.97
N THR A 139 -14.21 -14.67 -4.75
CA THR A 139 -13.86 -15.57 -3.62
C THR A 139 -14.11 -17.00 -4.09
N ASP A 140 -13.05 -17.79 -4.31
CA ASP A 140 -13.21 -19.20 -4.64
C ASP A 140 -13.74 -19.93 -3.40
N ILE A 141 -15.06 -19.99 -3.32
CA ILE A 141 -15.80 -20.65 -2.23
C ILE A 141 -15.39 -22.12 -2.09
N LYS A 142 -14.98 -22.78 -3.21
CA LYS A 142 -14.55 -24.17 -3.17
C LYS A 142 -13.19 -24.33 -2.47
N SER A 143 -12.24 -23.44 -2.75
CA SER A 143 -10.95 -23.46 -2.03
C SER A 143 -11.10 -22.90 -0.62
N GLY A 144 -11.94 -21.88 -0.44
CA GLY A 144 -12.27 -21.33 0.88
C GLY A 144 -12.83 -22.38 1.85
N LYS A 145 -13.67 -23.28 1.38
CA LYS A 145 -14.19 -24.40 2.19
C LYS A 145 -13.11 -25.33 2.76
N LYS A 146 -11.92 -25.37 2.14
CA LYS A 146 -10.79 -26.17 2.65
C LYS A 146 -9.98 -25.44 3.72
N HIS A 147 -10.21 -24.14 3.91
CA HIS A 147 -9.51 -23.38 4.96
C HIS A 147 -9.92 -23.91 6.33
N TRP A 148 -8.96 -24.03 7.25
CA TRP A 148 -9.18 -24.60 8.59
C TRP A 148 -10.36 -23.99 9.36
N ALA A 149 -10.57 -22.67 9.21
CA ALA A 149 -11.64 -21.94 9.90
C ALA A 149 -13.06 -22.31 9.41
N PHE A 150 -13.17 -22.96 8.25
CA PHE A 150 -14.45 -23.40 7.67
C PHE A 150 -14.60 -24.92 7.65
N GLN A 151 -13.66 -25.63 8.28
CA GLN A 151 -13.79 -27.06 8.50
C GLN A 151 -14.66 -27.31 9.74
N SER A 152 -15.42 -28.40 9.70
CA SER A 152 -16.11 -28.87 10.91
C SER A 152 -15.09 -29.04 12.02
N LEU A 153 -15.42 -28.59 13.23
CA LEU A 153 -14.57 -28.80 14.37
C LEU A 153 -14.34 -30.31 14.53
N ALA A 154 -13.08 -30.73 14.55
CA ALA A 154 -12.75 -32.10 14.86
C ALA A 154 -13.26 -32.38 16.26
N GLY A 155 -14.10 -33.40 16.40
CA GLY A 155 -14.71 -33.79 17.66
C GLY A 155 -13.73 -34.43 18.66
N GLY A 156 -12.54 -33.84 18.83
CA GLY A 156 -11.57 -34.24 19.83
C GLY A 156 -11.86 -33.55 21.15
N GLY A 157 -12.05 -34.32 22.19
CA GLY A 157 -12.10 -33.81 23.56
C GLY A 157 -10.77 -33.13 23.95
N PRO A 158 -10.73 -32.48 25.13
CA PRO A 158 -9.50 -31.88 25.63
C PRO A 158 -8.40 -32.95 25.75
N PRO A 159 -7.15 -32.61 25.38
CA PRO A 159 -6.04 -33.56 25.44
C PRO A 159 -5.80 -34.03 26.87
N ALA A 160 -5.26 -35.24 27.02
CA ALA A 160 -4.74 -35.73 28.30
C ALA A 160 -3.49 -34.89 28.64
N VAL A 161 -3.36 -34.51 29.91
CA VAL A 161 -2.21 -33.81 30.47
C VAL A 161 -1.63 -34.60 31.65
N LYS A 162 -0.31 -34.46 31.85
CA LYS A 162 0.36 -35.16 32.95
C LYS A 162 -0.12 -34.70 34.32
N ASP A 163 -0.30 -33.39 34.47
CA ASP A 163 -0.86 -32.78 35.68
C ASP A 163 -2.35 -32.51 35.51
N ALA A 164 -3.16 -33.55 35.80
CA ALA A 164 -4.60 -33.45 35.70
C ALA A 164 -5.23 -32.52 36.75
N ALA A 165 -4.53 -32.23 37.85
CA ALA A 165 -5.00 -31.32 38.89
C ALA A 165 -4.88 -29.85 38.53
N TRP A 166 -4.00 -29.51 37.61
CA TRP A 166 -3.80 -28.14 37.16
C TRP A 166 -4.99 -27.57 36.37
N GLY A 167 -5.59 -28.40 35.54
CA GLY A 167 -6.65 -27.94 34.62
C GLY A 167 -8.03 -28.08 35.26
N LYS A 168 -8.68 -26.96 35.59
CA LYS A 168 -10.05 -26.90 36.10
C LYS A 168 -11.10 -26.89 34.98
N THR A 169 -10.72 -26.44 33.80
CA THR A 169 -11.59 -26.33 32.62
C THR A 169 -11.03 -27.09 31.43
N PRO A 170 -11.86 -27.43 30.43
CA PRO A 170 -11.36 -27.99 29.16
C PRO A 170 -10.30 -27.13 28.48
N VAL A 171 -10.40 -25.81 28.56
CA VAL A 171 -9.43 -24.86 27.97
C VAL A 171 -8.06 -24.99 28.64
N ASP A 172 -8.03 -25.15 29.96
CA ASP A 172 -6.78 -25.31 30.71
C ASP A 172 -5.98 -26.52 30.23
N ARG A 173 -6.66 -27.60 29.86
CA ARG A 173 -6.00 -28.80 29.33
C ARG A 173 -5.32 -28.54 27.98
N PHE A 174 -5.92 -27.75 27.09
CA PHE A 174 -5.27 -27.37 25.85
C PHE A 174 -4.02 -26.49 26.08
N VAL A 175 -4.10 -25.58 27.06
CA VAL A 175 -2.94 -24.73 27.43
C VAL A 175 -1.85 -25.60 28.03
N ARG A 176 -2.19 -26.47 28.98
CA ARG A 176 -1.23 -27.33 29.68
C ARG A 176 -0.53 -28.31 28.75
N ALA A 177 -1.28 -28.98 27.88
CA ALA A 177 -0.70 -29.89 26.88
C ALA A 177 0.32 -29.24 25.96
N ARG A 178 0.25 -27.92 25.79
CA ARG A 178 1.22 -27.15 24.99
C ARG A 178 2.47 -26.77 25.77
N GLN A 179 2.39 -26.82 27.12
CA GLN A 179 3.50 -26.49 28.03
C GLN A 179 4.31 -27.73 28.44
N GLU A 180 3.76 -28.94 28.30
CA GLU A 180 4.38 -30.25 28.57
C GLU A 180 5.20 -30.77 27.39
#